data_b7a97a42aeb7114ae853a05997616539
#
_entry.id   b7a97a42aeb7114ae853a05997616539
#
_cell.length_a   1.000
_cell.length_b   1.000
_cell.length_c   1.000
_cell.angle_alpha   90.00
_cell.angle_beta   90.00
_cell.angle_gamma   90.00
#
_symmetry.space_group_name_H-M   'P 1'
#
loop_
_entity.id
_entity.type
_entity.pdbx_description
1 polymer ?
#
loop_
_entity_poly.entity_id
_entity_poly.type
_entity_poly.pdbx_seq_one_letter_code
_entity_poly.pdbx_strand_id
1 'polypeptide(L)'
;MNSGILLLINVALLVIIIYLLQKQKVQLSNRLAIIQQVLSGKTRMRILRDEKEKDAVLDFAINDLIDALHQTKIEGEQSELKRRELLSNISHDIRTPITSIIGYIDALVDDKITDPEERAQYLLIVAEKSRELKRLTDEVFELAKIDADEIEMRPERLEINELLRSTVIGFLPQLQAVKMEVVNEIPDEKNFVYADRTAITRIFQNLIQNAIQHGQSGKILGLRVEKHRNQYIVSIWNLGEPIPEEKIGRVFERLFKADDSRKTKSGNHGLGLSTAKRLTEKNGGTILVDSSLNRETTFSVRFSAFLG
;
A
#
# COMPACT_ATOMS: atom_id res chain seq x y z
N MET A 1 -12.52 -62.16 56.13
CA MET A 1 -13.05 -61.99 54.78
C MET A 1 -12.80 -60.59 54.17
N ASN A 2 -12.41 -59.59 54.96
CA ASN A 2 -12.30 -58.18 54.50
C ASN A 2 -10.87 -57.80 54.01
N SER A 3 -9.80 -58.46 54.45
CA SER A 3 -8.42 -58.05 54.04
C SER A 3 -8.09 -58.43 52.62
N GLY A 4 -8.58 -59.51 52.06
CA GLY A 4 -8.33 -59.90 50.64
C GLY A 4 -9.08 -59.02 49.66
N ILE A 5 -10.32 -58.59 50.01
CA ILE A 5 -11.08 -57.66 49.17
C ILE A 5 -10.43 -56.30 49.16
N LEU A 6 -9.90 -55.82 50.28
CA LEU A 6 -9.20 -54.56 50.41
C LEU A 6 -7.91 -54.54 49.57
N LEU A 7 -7.17 -55.66 49.56
CA LEU A 7 -5.95 -55.84 48.73
C LEU A 7 -6.30 -55.79 47.24
N LEU A 8 -7.34 -56.45 46.78
CA LEU A 8 -7.83 -56.42 45.40
C LEU A 8 -8.25 -55.01 44.94
N ILE A 9 -8.94 -54.28 45.80
CA ILE A 9 -9.33 -52.90 45.51
C ILE A 9 -8.08 -52.01 45.35
N ASN A 10 -7.09 -52.12 46.24
CA ASN A 10 -5.86 -51.33 46.15
C ASN A 10 -5.06 -51.64 44.89
N VAL A 11 -4.94 -52.93 44.50
CA VAL A 11 -4.29 -53.32 43.24
C VAL A 11 -5.03 -52.78 42.01
N ALA A 12 -6.36 -52.86 42.00
CA ALA A 12 -7.17 -52.29 40.92
C ALA A 12 -6.99 -50.78 40.81
N LEU A 13 -7.00 -50.05 41.95
CA LEU A 13 -6.75 -48.63 42.02
C LEU A 13 -5.36 -48.27 41.49
N LEU A 14 -4.33 -49.03 41.88
CA LEU A 14 -2.97 -48.86 41.40
C LEU A 14 -2.87 -49.02 39.88
N VAL A 15 -3.47 -50.04 39.29
CA VAL A 15 -3.53 -50.29 37.86
C VAL A 15 -4.24 -49.12 37.13
N ILE A 16 -5.34 -48.62 37.65
CA ILE A 16 -6.06 -47.47 37.09
C ILE A 16 -5.17 -46.21 37.11
N ILE A 17 -4.50 -45.97 38.23
CA ILE A 17 -3.58 -44.81 38.34
C ILE A 17 -2.43 -44.93 37.33
N ILE A 18 -1.81 -46.07 37.20
CA ILE A 18 -0.71 -46.30 36.22
C ILE A 18 -1.24 -46.10 34.79
N TYR A 19 -2.41 -46.59 34.46
CA TYR A 19 -3.04 -46.42 33.16
C TYR A 19 -3.30 -44.93 32.86
N LEU A 20 -3.83 -44.17 33.80
CA LEU A 20 -4.10 -42.74 33.66
C LEU A 20 -2.82 -41.93 33.48
N LEU A 21 -1.78 -42.23 34.25
CA LEU A 21 -0.47 -41.58 34.12
C LEU A 21 0.20 -41.90 32.77
N GLN A 22 0.11 -43.12 32.28
CA GLN A 22 0.63 -43.49 30.94
C GLN A 22 -0.15 -42.75 29.83
N LYS A 23 -1.48 -42.67 29.93
CA LYS A 23 -2.32 -41.94 29.00
C LYS A 23 -1.92 -40.44 28.93
N GLN A 24 -1.75 -39.80 30.08
CA GLN A 24 -1.32 -38.40 30.16
C GLN A 24 0.10 -38.18 29.52
N LYS A 25 1.03 -39.10 29.81
CA LYS A 25 2.38 -39.02 29.26
C LYS A 25 2.37 -39.12 27.75
N VAL A 26 1.59 -40.01 27.15
CA VAL A 26 1.44 -40.15 25.70
C VAL A 26 0.85 -38.88 25.05
N GLN A 27 -0.19 -38.32 25.66
CA GLN A 27 -0.81 -37.10 25.20
C GLN A 27 0.15 -35.91 25.23
N LEU A 28 0.88 -35.72 26.33
CA LEU A 28 1.89 -34.67 26.44
C LEU A 28 2.99 -34.85 25.39
N SER A 29 3.47 -36.08 25.18
CA SER A 29 4.47 -36.39 24.15
C SER A 29 3.98 -36.02 22.74
N ASN A 30 2.74 -36.33 22.40
CA ASN A 30 2.13 -36.01 21.12
C ASN A 30 1.99 -34.48 20.92
N ARG A 31 1.56 -33.74 21.95
CA ARG A 31 1.50 -32.25 21.92
C ARG A 31 2.89 -31.65 21.68
N LEU A 32 3.89 -32.11 22.42
CA LEU A 32 5.28 -31.65 22.26
C LEU A 32 5.81 -31.95 20.86
N ALA A 33 5.53 -33.13 20.30
CA ALA A 33 5.94 -33.50 18.95
C ALA A 33 5.31 -32.57 17.90
N ILE A 34 4.02 -32.21 18.02
CA ILE A 34 3.36 -31.26 17.13
C ILE A 34 3.98 -29.86 17.25
N ILE A 35 4.20 -29.37 18.47
CA ILE A 35 4.84 -28.08 18.70
C ILE A 35 6.26 -28.05 18.07
N GLN A 36 7.05 -29.10 18.24
CA GLN A 36 8.37 -29.20 17.62
C GLN A 36 8.31 -29.19 16.09
N GLN A 37 7.33 -29.85 15.49
CA GLN A 37 7.12 -29.82 14.05
C GLN A 37 6.70 -28.44 13.55
N VAL A 38 5.84 -27.72 14.28
CA VAL A 38 5.47 -26.35 13.97
C VAL A 38 6.67 -25.42 14.05
N LEU A 39 7.50 -25.54 15.09
CA LEU A 39 8.75 -24.78 15.24
C LEU A 39 9.77 -25.10 14.13
N SER A 40 9.75 -26.32 13.57
CA SER A 40 10.56 -26.67 12.40
C SER A 40 9.99 -26.16 11.06
N GLY A 41 8.91 -25.38 11.10
CA GLY A 41 8.31 -24.73 9.93
C GLY A 41 7.08 -25.43 9.34
N LYS A 42 6.61 -26.54 9.91
CA LYS A 42 5.39 -27.25 9.47
C LYS A 42 4.12 -26.67 10.12
N THR A 43 3.81 -25.41 9.84
CA THR A 43 2.72 -24.67 10.50
C THR A 43 1.30 -25.13 10.16
N ARG A 44 1.10 -26.15 9.33
CA ARG A 44 -0.22 -26.73 8.99
C ARG A 44 -0.64 -27.89 9.90
N MET A 45 0.18 -28.26 10.87
CA MET A 45 -0.13 -29.33 11.81
C MET A 45 -1.10 -28.81 12.87
N ARG A 46 -2.04 -29.68 13.31
CA ARG A 46 -2.99 -29.38 14.37
C ARG A 46 -3.08 -30.53 15.37
N ILE A 47 -3.37 -30.18 16.61
CA ILE A 47 -3.69 -31.17 17.63
C ILE A 47 -5.11 -31.66 17.39
N LEU A 48 -5.27 -33.00 17.20
CA LEU A 48 -6.60 -33.61 17.07
C LEU A 48 -7.35 -33.49 18.39
N ARG A 49 -8.56 -33.01 18.34
CA ARG A 49 -9.41 -32.77 19.52
C ARG A 49 -10.17 -34.02 19.91
N ASP A 50 -10.22 -34.28 21.22
CA ASP A 50 -11.27 -35.05 21.82
C ASP A 50 -12.05 -34.13 22.77
N GLU A 51 -13.28 -33.74 22.38
CA GLU A 51 -14.14 -32.79 23.13
C GLU A 51 -14.48 -33.24 24.56
N LYS A 52 -14.27 -34.52 24.89
CA LYS A 52 -14.54 -35.09 26.18
C LYS A 52 -13.35 -35.05 27.15
N GLU A 53 -12.21 -34.53 26.72
CA GLU A 53 -11.01 -34.50 27.56
C GLU A 53 -10.87 -33.18 28.34
N LYS A 54 -10.35 -33.29 29.58
CA LYS A 54 -10.16 -32.16 30.51
C LYS A 54 -9.22 -31.07 29.93
N ASP A 55 -8.38 -31.43 28.97
CA ASP A 55 -7.35 -30.55 28.40
C ASP A 55 -7.77 -29.94 27.06
N ALA A 56 -9.03 -30.07 26.65
CA ALA A 56 -9.55 -29.51 25.40
C ALA A 56 -9.29 -27.98 25.26
N VAL A 57 -9.31 -27.26 26.39
CA VAL A 57 -9.01 -25.81 26.41
C VAL A 57 -7.54 -25.52 26.01
N LEU A 58 -6.61 -26.35 26.51
CA LEU A 58 -5.20 -26.23 26.18
C LEU A 58 -4.94 -26.55 24.69
N ASP A 59 -5.56 -27.60 24.17
CA ASP A 59 -5.45 -27.99 22.77
C ASP A 59 -6.06 -26.90 21.84
N PHE A 60 -7.13 -26.25 22.30
CA PHE A 60 -7.70 -25.10 21.60
C PHE A 60 -6.71 -23.93 21.54
N ALA A 61 -6.16 -23.53 22.68
CA ALA A 61 -5.20 -22.42 22.76
C ALA A 61 -3.92 -22.68 21.92
N ILE A 62 -3.42 -23.93 21.90
CA ILE A 62 -2.27 -24.31 21.08
C ILE A 62 -2.62 -24.23 19.58
N ASN A 63 -3.79 -24.72 19.17
CA ASN A 63 -4.22 -24.62 17.77
C ASN A 63 -4.41 -23.16 17.31
N ASP A 64 -4.97 -22.30 18.16
CA ASP A 64 -5.12 -20.87 17.87
C ASP A 64 -3.74 -20.19 17.71
N LEU A 65 -2.77 -20.57 18.56
CA LEU A 65 -1.39 -20.07 18.41
C LEU A 65 -0.75 -20.56 17.11
N ILE A 66 -0.96 -21.82 16.74
CA ILE A 66 -0.47 -22.38 15.47
C ILE A 66 -1.08 -21.62 14.27
N ASP A 67 -2.39 -21.35 14.32
CA ASP A 67 -3.08 -20.60 13.26
C ASP A 67 -2.53 -19.17 13.17
N ALA A 68 -2.30 -18.49 14.28
CA ALA A 68 -1.69 -17.16 14.31
C ALA A 68 -0.28 -17.15 13.74
N LEU A 69 0.57 -18.14 14.11
CA LEU A 69 1.92 -18.30 13.54
C LEU A 69 1.88 -18.60 12.03
N HIS A 70 0.93 -19.42 11.60
CA HIS A 70 0.75 -19.73 10.18
C HIS A 70 0.36 -18.49 9.38
N GLN A 71 -0.59 -17.71 9.91
CA GLN A 71 -1.03 -16.45 9.31
C GLN A 71 0.13 -15.45 9.21
N THR A 72 0.87 -15.26 10.30
CA THR A 72 2.04 -14.35 10.32
C THR A 72 3.10 -14.77 9.29
N LYS A 73 3.33 -16.09 9.14
CA LYS A 73 4.26 -16.61 8.14
C LYS A 73 3.80 -16.31 6.71
N ILE A 74 2.51 -16.54 6.41
CA ILE A 74 1.93 -16.23 5.09
C ILE A 74 2.06 -14.76 4.77
N GLU A 75 1.74 -13.89 5.73
CA GLU A 75 1.85 -12.43 5.57
C GLU A 75 3.31 -12.02 5.33
N GLY A 76 4.25 -12.61 6.05
CA GLY A 76 5.69 -12.39 5.86
C GLY A 76 6.17 -12.82 4.46
N GLU A 77 5.78 -14.01 4.00
CA GLU A 77 6.12 -14.51 2.66
C GLU A 77 5.52 -13.63 1.56
N GLN A 78 4.26 -13.21 1.71
CA GLN A 78 3.60 -12.29 0.77
C GLN A 78 4.28 -10.92 0.76
N SER A 79 4.67 -10.39 1.91
CA SER A 79 5.40 -9.12 2.02
C SER A 79 6.74 -9.19 1.31
N GLU A 80 7.50 -10.29 1.49
CA GLU A 80 8.79 -10.49 0.82
C GLU A 80 8.65 -10.65 -0.69
N LEU A 81 7.62 -11.35 -1.17
CA LEU A 81 7.32 -11.45 -2.60
C LEU A 81 7.00 -10.09 -3.21
N LYS A 82 6.15 -9.31 -2.56
CA LYS A 82 5.81 -7.92 -2.99
C LYS A 82 7.05 -7.03 -2.99
N ARG A 83 7.95 -7.19 -2.01
CA ARG A 83 9.21 -6.43 -1.96
C ARG A 83 10.14 -6.79 -3.13
N ARG A 84 10.26 -8.07 -3.48
CA ARG A 84 11.07 -8.51 -4.64
C ARG A 84 10.50 -8.02 -5.95
N GLU A 85 9.17 -8.08 -6.11
CA GLU A 85 8.48 -7.55 -7.28
C GLU A 85 8.70 -6.03 -7.42
N LEU A 86 8.59 -5.29 -6.32
CA LEU A 86 8.89 -3.86 -6.27
C LEU A 86 10.30 -3.55 -6.77
N LEU A 87 11.33 -4.23 -6.22
CA LEU A 87 12.72 -4.02 -6.62
C LEU A 87 12.98 -4.38 -8.09
N SER A 88 12.36 -5.44 -8.59
CA SER A 88 12.46 -5.85 -9.99
C SER A 88 11.88 -4.78 -10.92
N ASN A 89 10.69 -4.27 -10.60
CA ASN A 89 10.00 -3.26 -11.41
C ASN A 89 10.75 -1.91 -11.38
N ILE A 90 11.23 -1.48 -10.20
CA ILE A 90 12.08 -0.28 -10.08
C ILE A 90 13.35 -0.43 -10.94
N SER A 91 14.01 -1.59 -10.89
CA SER A 91 15.22 -1.84 -11.68
C SER A 91 14.95 -1.76 -13.17
N HIS A 92 13.80 -2.26 -13.63
CA HIS A 92 13.38 -2.15 -15.02
C HIS A 92 13.08 -0.70 -15.41
N ASP A 93 12.33 0.03 -14.59
CA ASP A 93 11.91 1.41 -14.87
C ASP A 93 13.07 2.40 -14.80
N ILE A 94 14.14 2.10 -14.04
CA ILE A 94 15.42 2.83 -14.04
C ILE A 94 16.23 2.51 -15.30
N ARG A 95 16.29 1.25 -15.72
CA ARG A 95 17.11 0.83 -16.86
C ARG A 95 16.67 1.47 -18.17
N THR A 96 15.36 1.61 -18.37
CA THR A 96 14.79 2.13 -19.62
C THR A 96 15.28 3.56 -19.95
N PRO A 97 15.09 4.58 -19.06
CA PRO A 97 15.60 5.93 -19.34
C PRO A 97 17.13 5.97 -19.41
N ILE A 98 17.86 5.20 -18.60
CA ILE A 98 19.34 5.13 -18.67
C ILE A 98 19.80 4.65 -20.03
N THR A 99 19.23 3.55 -20.55
CA THR A 99 19.60 3.00 -21.87
C THR A 99 19.29 4.01 -22.97
N SER A 100 18.17 4.74 -22.89
CA SER A 100 17.86 5.81 -23.84
C SER A 100 18.85 6.95 -23.77
N ILE A 101 19.19 7.43 -22.57
CA ILE A 101 20.18 8.51 -22.36
C ILE A 101 21.52 8.12 -22.99
N ILE A 102 22.02 6.91 -22.67
CA ILE A 102 23.30 6.41 -23.22
C ILE A 102 23.24 6.37 -24.74
N GLY A 103 22.19 5.76 -25.33
CA GLY A 103 22.08 5.65 -26.79
C GLY A 103 22.03 6.98 -27.51
N TYR A 104 21.35 8.01 -26.98
CA TYR A 104 21.34 9.35 -27.58
C TYR A 104 22.67 10.07 -27.39
N ILE A 105 23.34 9.89 -26.24
CA ILE A 105 24.67 10.46 -25.99
C ILE A 105 25.70 9.82 -26.95
N ASP A 106 25.70 8.49 -27.09
CA ASP A 106 26.63 7.78 -27.99
C ASP A 106 26.46 8.26 -29.43
N ALA A 107 25.21 8.44 -29.91
CA ALA A 107 24.95 8.97 -31.25
C ALA A 107 25.47 10.42 -31.44
N LEU A 108 25.42 11.23 -30.38
CA LEU A 108 25.97 12.61 -30.40
C LEU A 108 27.49 12.63 -30.35
N VAL A 109 28.12 11.71 -29.63
CA VAL A 109 29.61 11.63 -29.48
C VAL A 109 30.25 11.03 -30.73
N ASP A 110 29.62 10.02 -31.33
CA ASP A 110 30.13 9.38 -32.55
C ASP A 110 29.99 10.24 -33.82
N ASP A 111 29.57 11.50 -33.70
CA ASP A 111 29.31 12.44 -34.81
C ASP A 111 28.38 11.85 -35.90
N LYS A 112 27.54 10.89 -35.55
CA LYS A 112 26.54 10.30 -36.44
C LYS A 112 25.43 11.28 -36.81
N ILE A 113 25.23 12.30 -35.96
CA ILE A 113 24.23 13.35 -36.11
C ILE A 113 24.94 14.63 -36.49
N THR A 114 24.90 14.99 -37.79
CA THR A 114 25.54 16.17 -38.33
C THR A 114 24.60 17.37 -38.42
N ASP A 115 23.29 17.14 -38.46
CA ASP A 115 22.29 18.20 -38.49
C ASP A 115 22.16 18.89 -37.11
N PRO A 116 22.34 20.21 -37.02
CA PRO A 116 22.23 20.97 -35.79
C PRO A 116 20.84 20.88 -35.14
N GLU A 117 19.77 20.80 -35.93
CA GLU A 117 18.40 20.70 -35.42
C GLU A 117 18.14 19.33 -34.78
N GLU A 118 18.57 18.26 -35.44
CA GLU A 118 18.49 16.91 -34.93
C GLU A 118 19.33 16.74 -33.65
N ARG A 119 20.54 17.35 -33.63
CA ARG A 119 21.43 17.38 -32.47
C ARG A 119 20.77 18.07 -31.28
N ALA A 120 20.08 19.19 -31.50
CA ALA A 120 19.32 19.90 -30.48
C ALA A 120 18.16 19.04 -29.94
N GLN A 121 17.44 18.33 -30.83
CA GLN A 121 16.35 17.41 -30.43
C GLN A 121 16.88 16.26 -29.53
N TYR A 122 18.01 15.66 -29.86
CA TYR A 122 18.63 14.60 -29.06
C TYR A 122 18.99 15.09 -27.65
N LEU A 123 19.55 16.29 -27.53
CA LEU A 123 19.84 16.92 -26.24
C LEU A 123 18.58 17.18 -25.42
N LEU A 124 17.47 17.58 -26.05
CA LEU A 124 16.19 17.75 -25.38
C LEU A 124 15.65 16.43 -24.85
N ILE A 125 15.77 15.34 -25.64
CA ILE A 125 15.36 14.00 -25.21
C ILE A 125 16.20 13.52 -24.02
N VAL A 126 17.53 13.72 -24.07
CA VAL A 126 18.42 13.37 -22.95
C VAL A 126 18.03 14.14 -21.69
N ALA A 127 17.76 15.45 -21.82
CA ALA A 127 17.35 16.28 -20.70
C ALA A 127 15.99 15.84 -20.12
N GLU A 128 15.02 15.46 -20.97
CA GLU A 128 13.72 14.93 -20.55
C GLU A 128 13.88 13.60 -19.81
N LYS A 129 14.63 12.65 -20.38
CA LYS A 129 14.86 11.33 -19.74
C LYS A 129 15.64 11.44 -18.43
N SER A 130 16.55 12.39 -18.32
CA SER A 130 17.26 12.66 -17.06
C SER A 130 16.31 13.20 -15.97
N ARG A 131 15.36 14.07 -16.33
CA ARG A 131 14.34 14.56 -15.39
C ARG A 131 13.37 13.45 -14.98
N GLU A 132 13.00 12.56 -15.91
CA GLU A 132 12.18 11.38 -15.64
C GLU A 132 12.87 10.45 -14.62
N LEU A 133 14.14 10.14 -14.84
CA LEU A 133 14.96 9.32 -13.94
C LEU A 133 15.08 9.96 -12.56
N LYS A 134 15.32 11.28 -12.50
CA LYS A 134 15.38 12.00 -11.23
C LYS A 134 14.06 11.86 -10.45
N ARG A 135 12.91 12.06 -11.10
CA ARG A 135 11.61 11.89 -10.43
C ARG A 135 11.42 10.49 -9.90
N LEU A 136 11.75 9.46 -10.68
CA LEU A 136 11.65 8.07 -10.23
C LEU A 136 12.51 7.81 -8.99
N THR A 137 13.75 8.28 -9.00
CA THR A 137 14.63 8.11 -7.84
C THR A 137 14.11 8.84 -6.60
N ASP A 138 13.62 10.07 -6.76
CA ASP A 138 13.00 10.83 -5.66
C ASP A 138 11.77 10.10 -5.08
N GLU A 139 10.89 9.52 -5.92
CA GLU A 139 9.74 8.73 -5.51
C GLU A 139 10.14 7.45 -4.77
N VAL A 140 11.17 6.74 -5.23
CA VAL A 140 11.69 5.52 -4.58
C VAL A 140 12.29 5.84 -3.21
N PHE A 141 13.08 6.92 -3.08
CA PHE A 141 13.65 7.35 -1.81
C PHE A 141 12.56 7.77 -0.82
N GLU A 142 11.54 8.49 -1.27
CA GLU A 142 10.40 8.85 -0.44
C GLU A 142 9.67 7.62 0.08
N LEU A 143 9.38 6.66 -0.81
CA LEU A 143 8.75 5.41 -0.43
C LEU A 143 9.57 4.65 0.62
N ALA A 144 10.88 4.56 0.43
CA ALA A 144 11.78 3.90 1.37
C ALA A 144 11.73 4.56 2.76
N LYS A 145 11.72 5.90 2.83
CA LYS A 145 11.58 6.65 4.10
C LYS A 145 10.21 6.43 4.77
N ILE A 146 9.14 6.36 3.97
CA ILE A 146 7.79 6.06 4.49
C ILE A 146 7.75 4.65 5.10
N ASP A 147 8.37 3.67 4.43
CA ASP A 147 8.39 2.28 4.87
C ASP A 147 9.25 2.04 6.11
N ALA A 148 10.38 2.73 6.19
CA ALA A 148 11.25 2.70 7.36
C ALA A 148 10.68 3.45 8.57
N ASP A 149 9.49 4.06 8.42
CA ASP A 149 8.88 4.95 9.43
C ASP A 149 9.76 6.16 9.81
N GLU A 150 10.68 6.52 8.90
CA GLU A 150 11.65 7.61 9.12
C GLU A 150 11.08 9.00 8.89
N ILE A 151 9.85 9.10 8.35
CA ILE A 151 9.19 10.39 8.18
C ILE A 151 8.60 10.83 9.51
N GLU A 152 9.28 11.78 10.14
CA GLU A 152 8.77 12.48 11.30
C GLU A 152 7.64 13.43 10.87
N MET A 153 6.41 13.15 11.29
CA MET A 153 5.27 14.03 11.03
C MET A 153 5.33 15.24 11.97
N ARG A 154 5.14 16.44 11.40
CA ARG A 154 5.07 17.71 12.14
C ARG A 154 3.70 18.34 11.93
N PRO A 155 2.68 17.83 12.65
CA PRO A 155 1.32 18.32 12.46
C PRO A 155 1.21 19.75 12.97
N GLU A 156 0.54 20.58 12.18
CA GLU A 156 0.22 21.96 12.48
C GLU A 156 -1.24 22.24 12.13
N ARG A 157 -1.77 23.39 12.57
CA ARG A 157 -3.10 23.85 12.14
C ARG A 157 -3.04 24.34 10.70
N LEU A 158 -3.70 23.64 9.78
CA LEU A 158 -3.72 23.96 8.35
C LEU A 158 -5.09 24.38 7.88
N GLU A 159 -5.15 25.42 7.08
CA GLU A 159 -6.32 25.78 6.26
C GLU A 159 -6.26 24.94 4.98
N ILE A 160 -7.15 23.90 4.90
CA ILE A 160 -7.03 22.86 3.88
C ILE A 160 -7.49 23.33 2.50
N ASN A 161 -8.45 24.28 2.43
CA ASN A 161 -8.95 24.83 1.17
C ASN A 161 -7.86 25.64 0.47
N GLU A 162 -7.14 26.48 1.22
CA GLU A 162 -6.06 27.30 0.69
C GLU A 162 -4.87 26.43 0.26
N LEU A 163 -4.57 25.38 1.03
CA LEU A 163 -3.52 24.44 0.67
C LEU A 163 -3.85 23.71 -0.64
N LEU A 164 -5.11 23.31 -0.85
CA LEU A 164 -5.55 22.69 -2.09
C LEU A 164 -5.46 23.66 -3.27
N ARG A 165 -5.97 24.92 -3.08
CA ARG A 165 -5.89 25.98 -4.11
C ARG A 165 -4.43 26.26 -4.51
N SER A 166 -3.56 26.47 -3.54
CA SER A 166 -2.14 26.75 -3.81
C SER A 166 -1.45 25.58 -4.49
N THR A 167 -1.83 24.35 -4.16
CA THR A 167 -1.26 23.16 -4.80
C THR A 167 -1.68 23.06 -6.27
N VAL A 168 -2.96 23.27 -6.61
CA VAL A 168 -3.41 23.16 -8.00
C VAL A 168 -2.87 24.30 -8.86
N ILE A 169 -2.62 25.49 -8.32
CA ILE A 169 -1.97 26.59 -9.04
C ILE A 169 -0.61 26.15 -9.59
N GLY A 170 0.15 25.35 -8.85
CA GLY A 170 1.43 24.79 -9.30
C GLY A 170 1.32 23.88 -10.54
N PHE A 171 0.14 23.34 -10.82
CA PHE A 171 -0.13 22.46 -11.97
C PHE A 171 -0.75 23.18 -13.17
N LEU A 172 -1.08 24.48 -13.07
CA LEU A 172 -1.69 25.22 -14.18
C LEU A 172 -0.94 25.12 -15.52
N PRO A 173 0.42 25.18 -15.57
CA PRO A 173 1.12 25.01 -16.84
C PRO A 173 0.91 23.63 -17.46
N GLN A 174 0.85 22.57 -16.64
CA GLN A 174 0.61 21.20 -17.13
C GLN A 174 -0.83 21.02 -17.60
N LEU A 175 -1.81 21.56 -16.84
CA LEU A 175 -3.22 21.53 -17.20
C LEU A 175 -3.47 22.27 -18.54
N GLN A 176 -2.86 23.43 -18.74
CA GLN A 176 -2.92 24.17 -19.99
C GLN A 176 -2.31 23.41 -21.16
N ALA A 177 -1.15 22.74 -20.96
CA ALA A 177 -0.50 21.94 -21.99
C ALA A 177 -1.37 20.78 -22.50
N VAL A 178 -2.17 20.16 -21.61
CA VAL A 178 -3.10 19.08 -21.95
C VAL A 178 -4.51 19.57 -22.26
N LYS A 179 -4.77 20.89 -22.19
CA LYS A 179 -6.07 21.53 -22.41
C LYS A 179 -7.14 21.00 -21.48
N MET A 180 -6.84 20.88 -20.22
CA MET A 180 -7.72 20.39 -19.17
C MET A 180 -8.28 21.56 -18.36
N GLU A 181 -9.59 21.61 -18.20
CA GLU A 181 -10.29 22.64 -17.43
C GLU A 181 -10.38 22.26 -15.96
N VAL A 182 -10.33 23.26 -15.07
CA VAL A 182 -10.46 23.06 -13.63
C VAL A 182 -11.84 23.47 -13.16
N VAL A 183 -12.60 22.51 -12.63
CA VAL A 183 -13.87 22.76 -11.94
C VAL A 183 -13.59 22.93 -10.45
N ASN A 184 -13.85 24.13 -9.94
CA ASN A 184 -13.56 24.48 -8.56
C ASN A 184 -14.83 24.50 -7.72
N GLU A 185 -15.01 23.50 -6.86
CA GLU A 185 -16.10 23.37 -5.88
C GLU A 185 -15.56 23.47 -4.44
N ILE A 186 -14.54 24.31 -4.23
CA ILE A 186 -13.94 24.56 -2.91
C ILE A 186 -14.72 25.73 -2.28
N PRO A 187 -15.34 25.56 -1.10
CA PRO A 187 -16.06 26.64 -0.44
C PRO A 187 -15.11 27.75 0.01
N ASP A 188 -15.65 28.97 0.15
CA ASP A 188 -14.89 30.12 0.63
C ASP A 188 -14.65 30.10 2.15
N GLU A 189 -15.41 29.29 2.88
CA GLU A 189 -15.23 29.09 4.32
C GLU A 189 -13.87 28.49 4.62
N LYS A 190 -13.25 28.97 5.72
CA LYS A 190 -11.98 28.41 6.17
C LYS A 190 -12.18 27.07 6.87
N ASN A 191 -11.58 26.05 6.37
CA ASN A 191 -11.63 24.71 6.90
C ASN A 191 -10.27 24.31 7.48
N PHE A 192 -10.21 24.06 8.79
CA PHE A 192 -8.95 23.75 9.48
C PHE A 192 -8.87 22.28 9.87
N VAL A 193 -7.70 21.70 9.60
CA VAL A 193 -7.29 20.35 10.03
C VAL A 193 -5.99 20.43 10.81
N TYR A 194 -5.68 19.39 11.59
CA TYR A 194 -4.38 19.27 12.27
C TYR A 194 -3.58 18.16 11.57
N ALA A 195 -2.60 18.54 10.76
CA ALA A 195 -1.87 17.62 9.91
C ALA A 195 -0.51 18.18 9.50
N ASP A 196 0.36 17.33 8.95
CA ASP A 196 1.64 17.77 8.39
C ASP A 196 1.44 18.43 7.01
N ARG A 197 1.83 19.69 6.86
CA ARG A 197 1.68 20.48 5.63
C ARG A 197 2.34 19.82 4.43
N THR A 198 3.57 19.33 4.61
CA THR A 198 4.35 18.72 3.53
C THR A 198 3.69 17.44 3.06
N ALA A 199 3.23 16.61 3.99
CA ALA A 199 2.52 15.36 3.68
C ALA A 199 1.20 15.63 2.95
N ILE A 200 0.37 16.59 3.43
CA ILE A 200 -0.90 16.93 2.76
C ILE A 200 -0.66 17.51 1.36
N THR A 201 0.33 18.40 1.22
CA THR A 201 0.69 18.93 -0.11
C THR A 201 1.06 17.78 -1.05
N ARG A 202 1.85 16.82 -0.58
CA ARG A 202 2.27 15.67 -1.37
C ARG A 202 1.10 14.74 -1.75
N ILE A 203 0.14 14.54 -0.83
CA ILE A 203 -1.09 13.81 -1.13
C ILE A 203 -1.82 14.49 -2.30
N PHE A 204 -2.06 15.80 -2.21
CA PHE A 204 -2.76 16.53 -3.27
C PHE A 204 -2.00 16.51 -4.59
N GLN A 205 -0.68 16.68 -4.57
CA GLN A 205 0.16 16.58 -5.76
C GLN A 205 0.01 15.24 -6.46
N ASN A 206 0.07 14.13 -5.71
CA ASN A 206 -0.08 12.79 -6.26
C ASN A 206 -1.47 12.57 -6.88
N LEU A 207 -2.53 13.04 -6.23
CA LEU A 207 -3.90 12.91 -6.73
C LEU A 207 -4.15 13.79 -7.96
N ILE A 208 -3.67 15.05 -7.96
CA ILE A 208 -3.78 15.96 -9.11
C ILE A 208 -2.99 15.40 -10.29
N GLN A 209 -1.76 14.93 -10.06
CA GLN A 209 -0.93 14.33 -11.11
C GLN A 209 -1.61 13.10 -11.72
N ASN A 210 -2.23 12.26 -10.89
CA ASN A 210 -2.99 11.09 -11.35
C ASN A 210 -4.20 11.53 -12.19
N ALA A 211 -4.95 12.53 -11.75
CA ALA A 211 -6.10 13.07 -12.48
C ALA A 211 -5.69 13.68 -13.82
N ILE A 212 -4.59 14.43 -13.90
CA ILE A 212 -4.05 14.97 -15.15
C ILE A 212 -3.69 13.84 -16.11
N GLN A 213 -3.07 12.78 -15.62
CA GLN A 213 -2.61 11.68 -16.44
C GLN A 213 -3.75 10.84 -17.03
N HIS A 214 -4.73 10.50 -16.21
CA HIS A 214 -5.83 9.60 -16.58
C HIS A 214 -7.09 10.33 -17.04
N GLY A 215 -7.20 11.64 -16.78
CA GLY A 215 -8.33 12.49 -17.16
C GLY A 215 -8.20 13.19 -18.52
N GLN A 216 -7.12 12.95 -19.29
CA GLN A 216 -6.87 13.68 -20.55
C GLN A 216 -8.00 13.53 -21.59
N SER A 217 -8.66 12.39 -21.63
CA SER A 217 -9.78 12.13 -22.55
C SER A 217 -11.05 12.93 -22.18
N GLY A 218 -11.27 13.18 -20.88
CA GLY A 218 -12.42 13.94 -20.37
C GLY A 218 -12.16 15.44 -20.23
N LYS A 219 -10.88 15.84 -20.22
CA LYS A 219 -10.42 17.26 -20.15
C LYS A 219 -10.93 18.06 -18.96
N ILE A 220 -11.33 17.41 -17.89
CA ILE A 220 -11.83 18.06 -16.68
C ILE A 220 -11.09 17.51 -15.45
N LEU A 221 -10.57 18.42 -14.63
CA LEU A 221 -10.10 18.19 -13.27
C LEU A 221 -11.05 18.90 -12.31
N GLY A 222 -11.69 18.16 -11.42
CA GLY A 222 -12.56 18.74 -10.38
C GLY A 222 -11.90 18.70 -9.01
N LEU A 223 -12.16 19.76 -8.24
CA LEU A 223 -11.71 19.92 -6.86
C LEU A 223 -12.94 20.21 -6.01
N ARG A 224 -13.20 19.38 -5.00
CA ARG A 224 -14.34 19.54 -4.10
C ARG A 224 -13.88 19.41 -2.65
N VAL A 225 -14.41 20.25 -1.77
CA VAL A 225 -14.23 20.13 -0.33
C VAL A 225 -15.58 20.20 0.36
N GLU A 226 -15.90 19.18 1.12
CA GLU A 226 -17.16 19.04 1.82
C GLU A 226 -16.93 18.82 3.30
N LYS A 227 -17.80 19.39 4.14
CA LYS A 227 -17.83 19.11 5.58
C LYS A 227 -18.88 18.05 5.86
N HIS A 228 -18.47 16.93 6.41
CA HIS A 228 -19.37 15.88 6.84
C HIS A 228 -19.18 15.61 8.35
N ARG A 229 -20.15 16.06 9.18
CA ARG A 229 -20.06 15.97 10.64
C ARG A 229 -18.78 16.66 11.15
N ASN A 230 -17.87 15.88 11.73
CA ASN A 230 -16.60 16.34 12.30
C ASN A 230 -15.38 16.03 11.40
N GLN A 231 -15.60 15.91 10.11
CA GLN A 231 -14.56 15.60 9.12
C GLN A 231 -14.68 16.52 7.91
N TYR A 232 -13.56 16.79 7.28
CA TYR A 232 -13.50 17.37 5.93
C TYR A 232 -13.14 16.29 4.94
N ILE A 233 -13.89 16.26 3.83
CA ILE A 233 -13.66 15.37 2.70
C ILE A 233 -13.14 16.24 1.56
N VAL A 234 -11.89 15.98 1.16
CA VAL A 234 -11.28 16.62 -0.01
C VAL A 234 -11.33 15.63 -1.14
N SER A 235 -12.03 15.96 -2.20
CA SER A 235 -12.20 15.14 -3.40
C SER A 235 -11.49 15.78 -4.58
N ILE A 236 -10.64 15.00 -5.24
CA ILE A 236 -9.98 15.35 -6.50
C ILE A 236 -10.50 14.35 -7.52
N TRP A 237 -11.20 14.85 -8.56
CA TRP A 237 -11.84 13.99 -9.53
C TRP A 237 -11.53 14.42 -10.97
N ASN A 238 -11.63 13.48 -11.87
CA ASN A 238 -11.49 13.72 -13.30
C ASN A 238 -12.53 12.93 -14.09
N LEU A 239 -12.85 13.45 -15.27
CA LEU A 239 -13.55 12.68 -16.28
C LEU A 239 -12.53 11.94 -17.15
N GLY A 240 -12.81 10.66 -17.44
CA GLY A 240 -11.89 9.82 -18.23
C GLY A 240 -12.41 8.41 -18.42
N GLU A 241 -11.51 7.48 -18.72
CA GLU A 241 -11.85 6.06 -18.69
C GLU A 241 -12.05 5.61 -17.25
N PRO A 242 -13.17 4.93 -16.93
CA PRO A 242 -13.42 4.46 -15.58
C PRO A 242 -12.44 3.34 -15.22
N ILE A 243 -12.10 3.26 -13.95
CA ILE A 243 -11.31 2.16 -13.42
C ILE A 243 -12.21 0.91 -13.36
N PRO A 244 -11.84 -0.22 -13.97
CA PRO A 244 -12.59 -1.46 -13.87
C PRO A 244 -12.83 -1.86 -12.41
N GLU A 245 -14.03 -2.35 -12.09
CA GLU A 245 -14.44 -2.65 -10.71
C GLU A 245 -13.49 -3.63 -10.02
N GLU A 246 -13.02 -4.64 -10.75
CA GLU A 246 -12.04 -5.61 -10.25
C GLU A 246 -10.67 -5.01 -9.91
N LYS A 247 -10.37 -3.80 -10.43
CA LYS A 247 -9.10 -3.10 -10.20
C LYS A 247 -9.19 -2.03 -9.12
N ILE A 248 -10.38 -1.55 -8.77
CA ILE A 248 -10.59 -0.48 -7.78
C ILE A 248 -9.91 -0.79 -6.44
N GLY A 249 -10.04 -2.01 -5.94
CA GLY A 249 -9.42 -2.44 -4.67
C GLY A 249 -7.89 -2.40 -4.66
N ARG A 250 -7.28 -2.36 -5.85
CA ARG A 250 -5.83 -2.50 -6.04
C ARG A 250 -5.13 -1.20 -6.42
N VAL A 251 -5.84 -0.12 -6.73
CA VAL A 251 -5.22 1.14 -7.22
C VAL A 251 -4.24 1.78 -6.25
N PHE A 252 -4.34 1.46 -4.97
CA PHE A 252 -3.41 1.90 -3.93
C PHE A 252 -2.26 0.92 -3.68
N GLU A 253 -2.20 -0.22 -4.38
CA GLU A 253 -1.05 -1.12 -4.34
C GLU A 253 0.14 -0.45 -5.04
N ARG A 254 1.35 -0.73 -4.55
CA ARG A 254 2.58 -0.19 -5.13
C ARG A 254 2.78 -0.71 -6.53
N LEU A 255 3.23 0.15 -7.44
CA LEU A 255 3.49 -0.16 -8.87
C LEU A 255 2.27 -0.68 -9.63
N PHE A 256 1.08 -0.58 -9.03
CA PHE A 256 -0.13 -0.96 -9.73
C PHE A 256 -0.41 0.02 -10.89
N LYS A 257 -0.65 -0.55 -12.06
CA LYS A 257 -1.07 0.17 -13.27
C LYS A 257 -2.35 -0.50 -13.77
N ALA A 258 -3.43 0.29 -13.93
CA ALA A 258 -4.73 -0.25 -14.32
C ALA A 258 -4.75 -0.83 -15.74
N ASP A 259 -3.93 -0.27 -16.63
CA ASP A 259 -3.77 -0.77 -17.98
C ASP A 259 -2.42 -1.44 -18.19
N ASP A 260 -2.40 -2.46 -19.07
CA ASP A 260 -1.19 -2.98 -19.72
C ASP A 260 -0.51 -1.93 -20.62
N SER A 261 -0.77 -0.66 -20.39
CA SER A 261 -0.22 0.49 -21.09
C SER A 261 1.29 0.67 -20.80
N ARG A 262 2.04 -0.43 -20.95
CA ARG A 262 3.48 -0.39 -21.21
C ARG A 262 3.83 0.53 -22.39
N LYS A 263 2.79 1.06 -23.09
CA LYS A 263 2.92 1.91 -24.28
C LYS A 263 2.64 3.39 -24.04
N THR A 264 2.07 3.81 -22.92
CA THR A 264 1.89 5.24 -22.66
C THR A 264 3.19 5.84 -22.17
N LYS A 265 3.70 6.82 -22.93
CA LYS A 265 4.92 7.64 -22.69
C LYS A 265 4.86 8.49 -21.40
N SER A 266 4.00 8.19 -20.48
CA SER A 266 3.77 8.98 -19.28
C SER A 266 4.57 8.37 -18.13
N GLY A 267 5.55 9.12 -17.63
CA GLY A 267 6.51 8.75 -16.58
C GLY A 267 5.89 8.56 -15.19
N ASN A 268 4.77 7.84 -15.08
CA ASN A 268 4.17 7.47 -13.81
C ASN A 268 4.51 6.02 -13.47
N HIS A 269 5.19 5.85 -12.34
CA HIS A 269 5.75 4.56 -11.92
C HIS A 269 4.79 3.77 -11.02
N GLY A 270 3.52 4.24 -10.82
CA GLY A 270 2.54 3.57 -9.96
C GLY A 270 2.85 3.67 -8.45
N LEU A 271 3.69 4.63 -8.05
CA LEU A 271 4.05 4.87 -6.65
C LEU A 271 3.21 6.00 -6.02
N GLY A 272 2.69 6.94 -6.80
CA GLY A 272 2.01 8.14 -6.30
C GLY A 272 0.77 7.86 -5.44
N LEU A 273 -0.12 6.96 -5.88
CA LEU A 273 -1.34 6.63 -5.12
C LEU A 273 -1.02 5.85 -3.84
N SER A 274 -0.06 4.94 -3.87
CA SER A 274 0.39 4.21 -2.67
C SER A 274 1.04 5.15 -1.65
N THR A 275 1.83 6.14 -2.12
CA THR A 275 2.40 7.21 -1.29
C THR A 275 1.30 8.08 -0.69
N ALA A 276 0.31 8.51 -1.49
CA ALA A 276 -0.82 9.30 -1.01
C ALA A 276 -1.60 8.57 0.09
N LYS A 277 -1.88 7.28 -0.10
CA LYS A 277 -2.54 6.44 0.92
C LYS A 277 -1.75 6.41 2.22
N ARG A 278 -0.46 6.10 2.15
CA ARG A 278 0.38 5.95 3.33
C ARG A 278 0.53 7.26 4.12
N LEU A 279 0.73 8.38 3.40
CA LEU A 279 0.78 9.71 4.02
C LEU A 279 -0.55 10.12 4.65
N THR A 280 -1.68 9.76 4.02
CA THR A 280 -3.02 9.98 4.57
C THR A 280 -3.20 9.21 5.88
N GLU A 281 -2.86 7.91 5.90
CA GLU A 281 -2.93 7.05 7.09
C GLU A 281 -2.04 7.60 8.23
N LYS A 282 -0.81 8.04 7.93
CA LYS A 282 0.09 8.65 8.91
C LYS A 282 -0.43 9.97 9.48
N ASN A 283 -1.27 10.70 8.77
CA ASN A 283 -1.97 11.90 9.28
C ASN A 283 -3.32 11.57 9.93
N GLY A 284 -3.62 10.29 10.22
CA GLY A 284 -4.88 9.87 10.84
C GLY A 284 -6.11 10.00 9.94
N GLY A 285 -5.90 10.15 8.64
CA GLY A 285 -6.95 10.25 7.63
C GLY A 285 -7.27 8.92 6.95
N THR A 286 -8.22 8.97 6.02
CA THR A 286 -8.62 7.84 5.18
C THR A 286 -8.70 8.29 3.73
N ILE A 287 -8.21 7.48 2.78
CA ILE A 287 -8.35 7.73 1.35
C ILE A 287 -9.26 6.68 0.72
N LEU A 288 -10.13 7.12 -0.16
CA LEU A 288 -11.08 6.27 -0.89
C LEU A 288 -11.02 6.63 -2.38
N VAL A 289 -11.46 5.69 -3.20
CA VAL A 289 -11.64 5.88 -4.64
C VAL A 289 -13.04 5.41 -5.02
N ASP A 290 -13.67 6.18 -5.89
CA ASP A 290 -14.90 5.82 -6.59
C ASP A 290 -14.65 6.07 -8.08
N SER A 291 -15.08 5.12 -8.92
CA SER A 291 -14.98 5.26 -10.37
C SER A 291 -16.27 4.75 -10.98
N SER A 292 -17.15 5.69 -11.29
CA SER A 292 -18.49 5.38 -11.78
C SER A 292 -18.54 5.18 -13.30
N LEU A 293 -19.62 4.52 -13.76
CA LEU A 293 -19.94 4.36 -15.18
C LEU A 293 -20.13 5.70 -15.93
N ASN A 294 -20.32 6.80 -15.22
CA ASN A 294 -20.41 8.16 -15.77
C ASN A 294 -19.06 8.77 -16.18
N ARG A 295 -18.00 7.98 -16.23
CA ARG A 295 -16.63 8.38 -16.53
C ARG A 295 -15.97 9.29 -15.49
N GLU A 296 -16.57 9.49 -14.32
CA GLU A 296 -15.96 10.21 -13.22
C GLU A 296 -15.16 9.24 -12.35
N THR A 297 -13.88 9.55 -12.15
CA THR A 297 -13.04 8.91 -11.16
C THR A 297 -12.72 9.91 -10.08
N THR A 298 -13.11 9.61 -8.84
CA THR A 298 -12.97 10.48 -7.68
C THR A 298 -12.09 9.83 -6.62
N PHE A 299 -11.02 10.52 -6.24
CA PHE A 299 -10.22 10.20 -5.08
C PHE A 299 -10.60 11.15 -3.94
N SER A 300 -11.06 10.59 -2.82
CA SER A 300 -11.50 11.35 -1.65
C SER A 300 -10.60 11.09 -0.45
N VAL A 301 -10.09 12.14 0.16
CA VAL A 301 -9.29 12.08 1.39
C VAL A 301 -10.10 12.69 2.54
N ARG A 302 -10.19 11.99 3.67
CA ARG A 302 -10.94 12.41 4.85
C ARG A 302 -9.99 12.74 5.98
N PHE A 303 -10.16 13.92 6.57
CA PHE A 303 -9.41 14.36 7.74
C PHE A 303 -10.37 14.81 8.84
N SER A 304 -10.00 14.57 10.09
CA SER A 304 -10.76 15.11 11.22
C SER A 304 -10.69 16.63 11.24
N ALA A 305 -11.85 17.30 11.45
CA ALA A 305 -11.91 18.74 11.61
C ALA A 305 -11.15 19.14 12.89
N PHE A 306 -10.36 20.19 12.80
CA PHE A 306 -9.75 20.81 13.97
C PHE A 306 -10.81 21.63 14.70
N LEU A 307 -11.24 21.14 15.86
CA LEU A 307 -12.11 21.85 16.79
C LEU A 307 -11.20 22.60 17.76
N GLY A 308 -10.89 23.83 17.41
CA GLY A 308 -10.04 24.72 18.21
C GLY A 308 -10.70 25.19 19.48
#